data_7149baee12235e7a4ab4d5fe7afdfbb3
#
_entry.id   7149baee12235e7a4ab4d5fe7afdfbb3
#
_cell.length_a   1.000
_cell.length_b   1.000
_cell.length_c   1.000
_cell.angle_alpha   90.00
_cell.angle_beta   90.00
_cell.angle_gamma   90.00
#
_symmetry.space_group_name_H-M   'P 1'
#
loop_
_entity.id
_entity.type
_entity.pdbx_description
1 polymer ?
#
loop_
_entity_poly.entity_id
_entity_poly.type
_entity_poly.pdbx_seq_one_letter_code
_entity_poly.pdbx_strand_id
1 'polypeptide(L)'
;IRVFVTGKIGFISRRYTCAEPLDIKVYPSYLMLHQYELLAISDNLTELGIKRIRRVGHHTEFEQIKEYVKGDDYRTINWKASARRHELMVNVYQDERSQQIYNVIDKGRVMQQAFRGMTLLDYAINASLVLSYVAMRKEDKAGLVTFDEHFDTFVPASKQSGYMQTLLESLYSQQTTFGETDFSALCVHLNKHVSKRSLLVLYTNFSSIGAVSYTHLR
;
A
#
# COMPACT_ATOMS: atom_id res chain seq x y z
N ILE A 1 33.36 8.29 -14.30
CA ILE A 1 33.68 9.59 -14.95
C ILE A 1 34.75 9.34 -15.97
N ARG A 2 34.51 9.77 -17.21
CA ARG A 2 35.48 9.69 -18.30
C ARG A 2 35.94 11.11 -18.66
N VAL A 3 37.24 11.35 -18.65
CA VAL A 3 37.83 12.65 -18.97
C VAL A 3 38.61 12.50 -20.28
N PHE A 4 38.36 13.36 -21.23
CA PHE A 4 39.08 13.43 -22.48
C PHE A 4 40.00 14.63 -22.42
N VAL A 5 41.31 14.38 -22.51
CA VAL A 5 42.31 15.41 -22.52
C VAL A 5 42.86 15.53 -23.94
N THR A 6 42.70 16.69 -24.53
CA THR A 6 43.16 16.99 -25.88
C THR A 6 44.41 17.88 -25.81
N GLY A 7 45.45 17.55 -26.59
CA GLY A 7 46.68 18.36 -26.67
C GLY A 7 46.40 19.75 -27.26
N LYS A 8 47.32 20.71 -27.03
CA LYS A 8 47.20 22.10 -27.50
C LYS A 8 46.96 22.25 -29.00
N ILE A 9 47.37 21.28 -29.80
CA ILE A 9 47.24 21.28 -31.26
C ILE A 9 45.98 20.52 -31.72
N GLY A 10 45.25 19.86 -30.81
CA GLY A 10 43.94 19.21 -31.11
C GLY A 10 44.05 17.85 -31.83
N PHE A 11 45.20 17.38 -32.25
CA PHE A 11 45.37 16.14 -33.04
C PHE A 11 45.28 14.85 -32.23
N ILE A 12 45.51 14.91 -30.91
CA ILE A 12 45.51 13.72 -30.04
C ILE A 12 44.63 14.00 -28.85
N SER A 13 43.61 13.16 -28.66
CA SER A 13 42.83 13.12 -27.44
C SER A 13 43.02 11.80 -26.70
N ARG A 14 43.29 11.87 -25.42
CA ARG A 14 43.50 10.71 -24.57
C ARG A 14 42.35 10.60 -23.56
N ARG A 15 41.73 9.42 -23.49
CA ARG A 15 40.63 9.14 -22.56
C ARG A 15 41.18 8.55 -21.26
N TYR A 16 40.85 9.18 -20.17
CA TYR A 16 41.13 8.68 -18.82
C TYR A 16 39.81 8.29 -18.13
N THR A 17 39.77 7.10 -17.49
CA THR A 17 38.70 6.69 -16.65
C THR A 17 39.07 7.02 -15.21
N CYS A 18 38.44 8.03 -14.62
CA CYS A 18 38.80 8.59 -13.32
C CYS A 18 37.96 8.03 -12.17
N ALA A 19 36.88 7.29 -12.46
CA ALA A 19 36.08 6.64 -11.46
C ALA A 19 35.40 5.37 -12.03
N GLU A 20 35.21 4.41 -11.19
CA GLU A 20 34.39 3.24 -11.52
C GLU A 20 32.92 3.63 -11.71
N PRO A 21 32.15 2.91 -12.57
CA PRO A 21 30.74 3.12 -12.69
C PRO A 21 30.06 2.81 -11.34
N LEU A 22 29.27 3.75 -10.84
CA LEU A 22 28.47 3.60 -9.65
C LEU A 22 27.00 3.59 -10.07
N ASP A 23 26.29 2.53 -9.74
CA ASP A 23 24.85 2.45 -9.94
C ASP A 23 24.14 3.18 -8.79
N ILE A 24 23.47 4.27 -9.13
CA ILE A 24 22.71 5.07 -8.16
C ILE A 24 21.24 4.71 -8.33
N LYS A 25 20.62 4.26 -7.25
CA LYS A 25 19.17 4.03 -7.21
C LYS A 25 18.46 5.37 -7.23
N VAL A 26 17.63 5.60 -8.26
CA VAL A 26 16.78 6.79 -8.36
C VAL A 26 15.38 6.39 -7.94
N TYR A 27 14.95 6.86 -6.78
CA TYR A 27 13.61 6.60 -6.27
C TYR A 27 12.58 7.51 -6.94
N PRO A 28 11.30 7.09 -7.05
CA PRO A 28 10.23 7.95 -7.53
C PRO A 28 10.17 9.27 -6.76
N SER A 29 9.85 10.35 -7.46
CA SER A 29 9.78 11.68 -6.86
C SER A 29 8.55 11.79 -5.95
N TYR A 30 8.77 11.68 -4.65
CA TYR A 30 7.74 11.89 -3.62
C TYR A 30 7.74 13.33 -3.07
N LEU A 31 8.24 14.27 -3.84
CA LEU A 31 8.23 15.70 -3.45
C LEU A 31 6.81 16.21 -3.14
N MET A 32 5.79 15.61 -3.74
CA MET A 32 4.40 15.89 -3.45
C MET A 32 3.93 15.37 -2.08
N LEU A 33 4.65 14.44 -1.43
CA LEU A 33 4.26 13.90 -0.12
C LEU A 33 4.07 15.01 0.92
N HIS A 34 4.95 16.01 0.95
CA HIS A 34 4.82 17.14 1.88
C HIS A 34 3.56 17.98 1.66
N GLN A 35 3.14 18.16 0.41
CA GLN A 35 1.90 18.89 0.11
C GLN A 35 0.67 18.12 0.59
N TYR A 36 0.67 16.80 0.39
CA TYR A 36 -0.42 15.94 0.85
C TYR A 36 -0.37 15.68 2.36
N GLU A 37 0.80 15.78 3.00
CA GLU A 37 0.93 15.73 4.45
C GLU A 37 0.16 16.87 5.10
N LEU A 38 0.31 18.09 4.61
CA LEU A 38 -0.44 19.25 5.07
C LEU A 38 -1.95 19.10 4.89
N LEU A 39 -2.38 18.51 3.77
CA LEU A 39 -3.78 18.18 3.50
C LEU A 39 -4.31 17.07 4.40
N ALA A 40 -3.50 16.07 4.74
CA ALA A 40 -3.88 14.98 5.63
C ALA A 40 -3.95 15.40 7.11
N ILE A 41 -3.13 16.38 7.53
CA ILE A 41 -3.12 16.95 8.87
C ILE A 41 -4.26 17.95 9.03
N SER A 42 -4.59 18.70 7.98
CA SER A 42 -5.77 19.56 8.01
C SER A 42 -7.01 18.67 7.95
N ASP A 43 -7.81 18.67 9.00
CA ASP A 43 -9.11 17.95 9.08
C ASP A 43 -10.16 18.48 8.05
N ASN A 44 -9.75 19.25 7.06
CA ASN A 44 -10.55 19.92 6.04
C ASN A 44 -11.24 18.98 5.04
N LEU A 45 -11.08 17.66 5.16
CA LEU A 45 -11.95 16.69 4.49
C LEU A 45 -13.43 16.87 4.86
N THR A 46 -13.71 17.56 5.97
CA THR A 46 -15.07 17.91 6.39
C THR A 46 -15.68 19.04 5.55
N GLU A 47 -14.86 19.96 5.05
CA GLU A 47 -15.32 21.07 4.17
C GLU A 47 -15.67 20.61 2.76
N LEU A 48 -15.09 19.49 2.28
CA LEU A 48 -15.42 18.86 1.01
C LEU A 48 -16.74 18.06 1.03
N GLY A 49 -17.52 18.15 2.11
CA GLY A 49 -18.82 17.50 2.20
C GLY A 49 -18.76 15.98 2.34
N ILE A 50 -17.57 15.40 2.52
CA ILE A 50 -17.42 13.97 2.80
C ILE A 50 -17.77 13.76 4.27
N LYS A 51 -19.08 13.53 4.52
CA LYS A 51 -19.57 13.13 5.83
C LYS A 51 -18.70 11.99 6.34
N ARG A 52 -18.07 12.19 7.49
CA ARG A 52 -17.38 11.14 8.24
C ARG A 52 -18.41 10.06 8.57
N ILE A 53 -18.54 9.07 7.70
CA ILE A 53 -19.38 7.91 7.95
C ILE A 53 -18.71 7.18 9.11
N ARG A 54 -19.23 7.41 10.32
CA ARG A 54 -18.87 6.65 11.51
C ARG A 54 -19.39 5.22 11.29
N ARG A 55 -18.62 4.43 10.53
CA ARG A 55 -18.90 3.01 10.41
C ARG A 55 -18.53 2.40 11.75
N VAL A 56 -19.57 2.09 12.52
CA VAL A 56 -19.47 1.17 13.66
C VAL A 56 -19.10 -0.19 13.07
N GLY A 57 -17.81 -0.42 12.89
CA GLY A 57 -17.29 -1.72 12.51
C GLY A 57 -17.19 -2.56 13.78
N HIS A 58 -17.98 -3.63 13.87
CA HIS A 58 -17.84 -4.64 14.92
C HIS A 58 -16.63 -5.55 14.64
N HIS A 59 -15.45 -4.97 14.44
CA HIS A 59 -14.20 -5.72 14.40
C HIS A 59 -13.48 -5.49 15.70
N THR A 60 -13.76 -6.40 16.62
CA THR A 60 -13.16 -6.47 17.93
C THR A 60 -12.02 -7.50 17.88
N GLU A 61 -10.77 -7.07 18.06
CA GLU A 61 -9.67 -8.01 18.33
C GLU A 61 -9.76 -8.44 19.79
N PHE A 62 -9.59 -9.75 20.02
CA PHE A 62 -9.50 -10.30 21.36
C PHE A 62 -8.27 -9.71 22.04
N GLU A 63 -8.46 -9.03 23.19
CA GLU A 63 -7.38 -8.45 23.97
C GLU A 63 -6.98 -9.35 25.12
N GLN A 64 -7.93 -9.62 26.02
CA GLN A 64 -7.69 -10.41 27.23
C GLN A 64 -8.96 -11.03 27.79
N ILE A 65 -8.80 -11.92 28.76
CA ILE A 65 -9.88 -12.45 29.59
C ILE A 65 -9.76 -11.79 30.96
N LYS A 66 -10.82 -11.12 31.40
CA LYS A 66 -10.93 -10.55 32.75
C LYS A 66 -12.08 -11.19 33.55
N GLU A 67 -12.12 -10.95 34.85
CA GLU A 67 -13.26 -11.31 35.68
C GLU A 67 -14.49 -10.47 35.33
N TYR A 68 -15.66 -11.10 35.36
CA TYR A 68 -16.93 -10.44 35.12
C TYR A 68 -17.23 -9.43 36.22
N VAL A 69 -17.50 -8.18 35.83
CA VAL A 69 -17.94 -7.15 36.72
C VAL A 69 -19.40 -6.79 36.37
N LYS A 70 -20.22 -6.53 37.38
CA LYS A 70 -21.62 -6.16 37.16
C LYS A 70 -21.73 -4.93 36.26
N GLY A 71 -22.25 -5.13 35.06
CA GLY A 71 -22.33 -4.12 33.99
C GLY A 71 -21.63 -4.54 32.69
N ASP A 72 -20.81 -5.59 32.71
CA ASP A 72 -20.24 -6.17 31.50
C ASP A 72 -21.34 -6.90 30.69
N ASP A 73 -21.18 -6.91 29.36
CA ASP A 73 -22.11 -7.58 28.46
C ASP A 73 -22.04 -9.11 28.65
N TYR A 74 -23.13 -9.72 29.04
CA TYR A 74 -23.23 -11.16 29.24
C TYR A 74 -22.94 -12.00 27.99
N ARG A 75 -23.03 -11.40 26.80
CA ARG A 75 -22.71 -12.06 25.52
C ARG A 75 -21.21 -12.31 25.37
N THR A 76 -20.38 -11.59 26.11
CA THR A 76 -18.92 -11.73 26.08
C THR A 76 -18.39 -12.75 27.08
N ILE A 77 -19.25 -13.45 27.83
CA ILE A 77 -18.84 -14.46 28.79
C ILE A 77 -18.13 -15.62 28.10
N ASN A 78 -16.93 -15.91 28.59
CA ASN A 78 -16.13 -17.05 28.16
C ASN A 78 -16.41 -18.25 29.07
N TRP A 79 -17.37 -19.07 28.71
CA TRP A 79 -17.78 -20.23 29.50
C TRP A 79 -16.61 -21.22 29.74
N LYS A 80 -15.70 -21.37 28.79
CA LYS A 80 -14.56 -22.27 28.92
C LYS A 80 -13.54 -21.77 29.95
N ALA A 81 -13.27 -20.48 29.97
CA ALA A 81 -12.38 -19.87 30.96
C ALA A 81 -13.04 -19.87 32.34
N SER A 82 -14.35 -19.55 32.40
CA SER A 82 -15.14 -19.55 33.65
C SER A 82 -15.17 -20.92 34.31
N ALA A 83 -15.38 -22.00 33.56
CA ALA A 83 -15.36 -23.35 34.08
C ALA A 83 -13.98 -23.76 34.67
N ARG A 84 -12.87 -23.22 34.13
CA ARG A 84 -11.54 -23.53 34.63
C ARG A 84 -11.18 -22.76 35.89
N ARG A 85 -11.67 -21.53 36.04
CA ARG A 85 -11.35 -20.67 37.18
C ARG A 85 -12.39 -20.67 38.29
N HIS A 86 -13.53 -21.28 38.05
CA HIS A 86 -14.70 -21.29 38.95
C HIS A 86 -15.27 -19.91 39.26
N GLU A 87 -14.94 -18.92 38.40
CA GLU A 87 -15.42 -17.55 38.45
C GLU A 87 -15.88 -17.12 37.05
N LEU A 88 -16.87 -16.21 36.96
CA LEU A 88 -17.32 -15.74 35.68
C LEU A 88 -16.25 -14.90 35.01
N MET A 89 -15.83 -15.31 33.83
CA MET A 89 -14.80 -14.64 33.01
C MET A 89 -15.42 -14.09 31.73
N VAL A 90 -14.99 -12.89 31.33
CA VAL A 90 -15.44 -12.25 30.09
C VAL A 90 -14.26 -12.00 29.16
N ASN A 91 -14.53 -12.16 27.87
CA ASN A 91 -13.60 -11.73 26.85
C ASN A 91 -13.68 -10.20 26.70
N VAL A 92 -12.54 -9.54 26.86
CA VAL A 92 -12.41 -8.12 26.54
C VAL A 92 -11.91 -8.03 25.11
N TYR A 93 -12.61 -7.23 24.33
CA TYR A 93 -12.27 -6.98 22.95
C TYR A 93 -11.88 -5.51 22.80
N GLN A 94 -10.81 -5.25 22.08
CA GLN A 94 -10.40 -3.90 21.72
C GLN A 94 -10.89 -3.61 20.31
N ASP A 95 -11.43 -2.42 20.08
CA ASP A 95 -11.74 -1.98 18.72
C ASP A 95 -10.45 -1.91 17.91
N GLU A 96 -10.35 -2.71 16.85
CA GLU A 96 -9.23 -2.63 15.92
C GLU A 96 -9.33 -1.27 15.20
N ARG A 97 -8.62 -0.26 15.73
CA ARG A 97 -8.64 1.11 15.18
C ARG A 97 -7.90 1.21 13.86
N SER A 98 -6.98 0.28 13.58
CA SER A 98 -6.15 0.32 12.37
C SER A 98 -6.78 -0.50 11.25
N GLN A 99 -7.13 0.15 10.15
CA GLN A 99 -7.59 -0.51 8.93
C GLN A 99 -6.40 -1.01 8.12
N GLN A 100 -6.61 -2.08 7.34
CA GLN A 100 -5.63 -2.53 6.36
C GLN A 100 -5.99 -1.92 5.00
N ILE A 101 -5.03 -1.23 4.40
CA ILE A 101 -5.17 -0.59 3.10
C ILE A 101 -4.13 -1.20 2.17
N TYR A 102 -4.58 -1.87 1.13
CA TYR A 102 -3.72 -2.43 0.09
C TYR A 102 -3.82 -1.58 -1.17
N ASN A 103 -2.68 -1.06 -1.60
CA ASN A 103 -2.53 -0.44 -2.90
C ASN A 103 -2.26 -1.54 -3.92
N VAL A 104 -3.16 -1.72 -4.87
CA VAL A 104 -3.10 -2.75 -5.92
C VAL A 104 -2.79 -2.08 -7.24
N ILE A 105 -1.57 -2.28 -7.76
CA ILE A 105 -1.05 -1.58 -8.94
C ILE A 105 -0.98 -2.55 -10.12
N ASP A 106 -1.69 -2.21 -11.17
CA ASP A 106 -1.62 -2.87 -12.46
C ASP A 106 -0.35 -2.44 -13.21
N LYS A 107 0.43 -3.41 -13.71
CA LYS A 107 1.63 -3.19 -14.53
C LYS A 107 1.43 -3.58 -15.99
N GLY A 108 0.23 -3.97 -16.38
CA GLY A 108 -0.08 -4.40 -17.74
C GLY A 108 0.12 -3.31 -18.78
N ARG A 109 -0.01 -3.69 -20.05
CA ARG A 109 0.20 -2.84 -21.23
C ARG A 109 -0.53 -1.51 -21.18
N VAL A 110 -1.73 -1.47 -20.61
CA VAL A 110 -2.56 -0.25 -20.54
C VAL A 110 -1.94 0.85 -19.66
N MET A 111 -1.06 0.48 -18.73
CA MET A 111 -0.39 1.40 -17.82
C MET A 111 0.87 2.06 -18.42
N GLN A 112 1.28 1.65 -19.63
CA GLN A 112 2.39 2.29 -20.36
C GLN A 112 2.01 3.63 -20.97
N GLN A 113 0.73 3.93 -21.09
CA GLN A 113 0.27 5.17 -21.70
C GLN A 113 0.92 6.38 -21.01
N ALA A 114 1.59 7.20 -21.81
CA ALA A 114 2.22 8.40 -21.32
C ALA A 114 1.20 9.56 -21.21
N PHE A 115 1.24 10.26 -20.09
CA PHE A 115 0.45 11.47 -19.86
C PHE A 115 1.33 12.53 -19.20
N ARG A 116 1.43 13.71 -19.82
CA ARG A 116 2.23 14.85 -19.33
C ARG A 116 3.68 14.50 -18.94
N GLY A 117 4.32 13.63 -19.72
CA GLY A 117 5.74 13.28 -19.54
C GLY A 117 6.00 12.14 -18.56
N MET A 118 4.98 11.53 -17.97
CA MET A 118 5.08 10.36 -17.10
C MET A 118 4.14 9.26 -17.59
N THR A 119 4.44 8.01 -17.27
CA THR A 119 3.52 6.90 -17.55
C THR A 119 2.39 6.83 -16.52
N LEU A 120 1.29 6.18 -16.86
CA LEU A 120 0.22 5.93 -15.88
C LEU A 120 0.72 5.10 -14.70
N LEU A 121 1.69 4.20 -14.93
CA LEU A 121 2.35 3.45 -13.85
C LEU A 121 3.06 4.40 -12.88
N ASP A 122 3.80 5.40 -13.37
CA ASP A 122 4.49 6.37 -12.52
C ASP A 122 3.49 7.16 -11.65
N TYR A 123 2.34 7.54 -12.24
CA TYR A 123 1.27 8.19 -11.47
C TYR A 123 0.69 7.27 -10.40
N ALA A 124 0.46 5.99 -10.73
CA ALA A 124 -0.05 4.99 -9.80
C ALA A 124 0.93 4.75 -8.64
N ILE A 125 2.23 4.66 -8.93
CA ILE A 125 3.29 4.52 -7.94
C ILE A 125 3.29 5.73 -6.99
N ASN A 126 3.29 6.95 -7.55
CA ASN A 126 3.28 8.16 -6.73
C ASN A 126 2.02 8.26 -5.87
N ALA A 127 0.85 7.98 -6.42
CA ALA A 127 -0.42 8.00 -5.69
C ALA A 127 -0.47 6.94 -4.58
N SER A 128 0.04 5.73 -4.84
CA SER A 128 0.10 4.65 -3.86
C SER A 128 1.03 4.98 -2.70
N LEU A 129 2.19 5.62 -2.97
CA LEU A 129 3.11 6.08 -1.93
C LEU A 129 2.48 7.15 -1.05
N VAL A 130 1.80 8.13 -1.67
CA VAL A 130 1.08 9.19 -0.93
C VAL A 130 0.00 8.58 -0.04
N LEU A 131 -0.83 7.68 -0.58
CA LEU A 131 -1.89 7.04 0.19
C LEU A 131 -1.34 6.19 1.32
N SER A 132 -0.28 5.41 1.07
CA SER A 132 0.40 4.62 2.10
C SER A 132 0.94 5.51 3.22
N TYR A 133 1.57 6.62 2.88
CA TYR A 133 2.09 7.59 3.85
C TYR A 133 0.97 8.17 4.73
N VAL A 134 -0.13 8.63 4.10
CA VAL A 134 -1.30 9.17 4.82
C VAL A 134 -1.94 8.12 5.73
N ALA A 135 -2.08 6.88 5.24
CA ALA A 135 -2.62 5.76 6.01
C ALA A 135 -1.77 5.48 7.26
N MET A 136 -0.45 5.36 7.08
CA MET A 136 0.47 5.11 8.21
C MET A 136 0.49 6.25 9.22
N ARG A 137 0.33 7.50 8.79
CA ARG A 137 0.18 8.67 9.70
C ARG A 137 -1.11 8.63 10.51
N LYS A 138 -2.16 8.00 9.98
CA LYS A 138 -3.45 7.76 10.68
C LYS A 138 -3.46 6.46 11.47
N GLU A 139 -2.31 5.84 11.67
CA GLU A 139 -2.12 4.57 12.36
C GLU A 139 -2.78 3.38 11.64
N ASP A 140 -3.15 3.53 10.38
CA ASP A 140 -3.60 2.43 9.54
C ASP A 140 -2.41 1.62 9.00
N LYS A 141 -2.68 0.39 8.58
CA LYS A 141 -1.68 -0.51 8.00
C LYS A 141 -1.69 -0.37 6.49
N ALA A 142 -0.55 -0.04 5.89
CA ALA A 142 -0.40 0.04 4.45
C ALA A 142 0.26 -1.22 3.89
N GLY A 143 -0.28 -1.75 2.81
CA GLY A 143 0.26 -2.87 2.05
C GLY A 143 0.31 -2.54 0.55
N LEU A 144 1.03 -3.36 -0.20
CA LEU A 144 1.22 -3.19 -1.63
C LEU A 144 1.04 -4.51 -2.35
N VAL A 145 0.39 -4.45 -3.50
CA VAL A 145 0.26 -5.56 -4.44
C VAL A 145 0.57 -5.03 -5.83
N THR A 146 1.42 -5.71 -6.57
CA THR A 146 1.63 -5.43 -7.99
C THR A 146 1.29 -6.67 -8.81
N PHE A 147 0.67 -6.48 -9.96
CA PHE A 147 0.23 -7.57 -10.81
C PHE A 147 0.22 -7.17 -12.29
N ASP A 148 0.33 -8.14 -13.14
CA ASP A 148 0.18 -8.04 -14.59
C ASP A 148 -0.57 -9.28 -15.12
N GLU A 149 -0.01 -10.03 -16.05
CA GLU A 149 -0.48 -11.35 -16.43
C GLU A 149 -0.35 -12.36 -15.27
N HIS A 150 0.60 -12.10 -14.36
CA HIS A 150 0.88 -12.91 -13.19
C HIS A 150 0.83 -12.03 -11.92
N PHE A 151 0.60 -12.67 -10.79
CA PHE A 151 0.77 -12.01 -9.50
C PHE A 151 2.27 -11.88 -9.20
N ASP A 152 2.75 -10.64 -9.08
CA ASP A 152 4.18 -10.37 -9.00
C ASP A 152 4.64 -10.13 -7.55
N THR A 153 4.31 -8.98 -6.99
CA THR A 153 4.79 -8.59 -5.67
C THR A 153 3.64 -8.48 -4.69
N PHE A 154 3.82 -9.05 -3.50
CA PHE A 154 2.92 -8.88 -2.36
C PHE A 154 3.70 -8.42 -1.13
N VAL A 155 3.36 -7.24 -0.65
CA VAL A 155 3.90 -6.67 0.59
C VAL A 155 2.76 -6.58 1.60
N PRO A 156 2.77 -7.39 2.68
CA PRO A 156 1.67 -7.44 3.64
C PRO A 156 1.46 -6.10 4.32
N ALA A 157 0.22 -5.80 4.70
CA ALA A 157 -0.09 -4.53 5.36
C ALA A 157 0.53 -4.43 6.75
N SER A 158 1.36 -3.41 6.99
CA SER A 158 2.03 -3.15 8.25
C SER A 158 2.09 -1.66 8.57
N LYS A 159 2.29 -1.31 9.84
CA LYS A 159 2.52 0.06 10.33
C LYS A 159 3.83 0.23 11.08
N GLN A 160 4.77 -0.71 10.90
CA GLN A 160 6.06 -0.65 11.61
C GLN A 160 6.86 0.59 11.19
N SER A 161 7.67 1.10 12.11
CA SER A 161 8.60 2.18 11.80
C SER A 161 9.57 1.76 10.69
N GLY A 162 9.78 2.62 9.70
CA GLY A 162 10.63 2.31 8.53
C GLY A 162 9.93 1.53 7.42
N TYR A 163 8.68 1.09 7.60
CA TYR A 163 7.96 0.30 6.59
C TYR A 163 7.76 1.03 5.26
N MET A 164 7.70 2.35 5.31
CA MET A 164 7.66 3.18 4.09
C MET A 164 8.86 2.94 3.18
N GLN A 165 10.04 2.69 3.76
CA GLN A 165 11.24 2.35 3.00
C GLN A 165 11.07 1.01 2.24
N THR A 166 10.45 0.01 2.88
CA THR A 166 10.15 -1.28 2.24
C THR A 166 9.20 -1.11 1.04
N LEU A 167 8.17 -0.26 1.18
CA LEU A 167 7.26 0.06 0.08
C LEU A 167 7.99 0.78 -1.06
N LEU A 168 8.85 1.75 -0.73
CA LEU A 168 9.67 2.46 -1.70
C LEU A 168 10.60 1.51 -2.48
N GLU A 169 11.28 0.60 -1.79
CA GLU A 169 12.16 -0.38 -2.41
C GLU A 169 11.41 -1.36 -3.31
N SER A 170 10.21 -1.78 -2.88
CA SER A 170 9.36 -2.66 -3.69
C SER A 170 8.85 -1.99 -4.95
N LEU A 171 8.65 -0.68 -4.93
CA LEU A 171 8.16 0.11 -6.06
C LEU A 171 9.27 0.66 -6.97
N TYR A 172 10.51 0.75 -6.47
CA TYR A 172 11.64 1.33 -7.16
C TYR A 172 11.95 0.67 -8.52
N SER A 173 11.86 -0.65 -8.60
CA SER A 173 12.22 -1.41 -9.80
C SER A 173 11.03 -1.80 -10.69
N GLN A 174 9.83 -1.31 -10.38
CA GLN A 174 8.64 -1.69 -11.11
C GLN A 174 8.61 -1.08 -12.51
N GLN A 175 8.37 -1.93 -13.50
CA GLN A 175 8.23 -1.54 -14.90
C GLN A 175 6.96 -2.15 -15.46
N THR A 176 6.38 -1.50 -16.47
CA THR A 176 5.23 -2.04 -17.18
C THR A 176 5.64 -3.24 -18.02
N THR A 177 4.76 -4.24 -18.09
CA THR A 177 4.90 -5.36 -18.99
C THR A 177 4.04 -5.16 -20.24
N PHE A 178 4.38 -5.85 -21.35
CA PHE A 178 3.56 -5.80 -22.58
C PHE A 178 2.37 -6.77 -22.55
N GLY A 179 2.24 -7.53 -21.45
CA GLY A 179 1.17 -8.51 -21.24
C GLY A 179 -0.19 -7.86 -20.94
N GLU A 180 -1.24 -8.63 -21.12
CA GLU A 180 -2.57 -8.27 -20.68
C GLU A 180 -2.74 -8.60 -19.21
N THR A 181 -3.53 -7.78 -18.52
CA THR A 181 -3.74 -7.93 -17.07
C THR A 181 -4.75 -9.03 -16.77
N ASP A 182 -4.41 -9.99 -15.90
CA ASP A 182 -5.32 -11.04 -15.42
C ASP A 182 -5.93 -10.68 -14.04
N PHE A 183 -7.13 -10.14 -14.08
CA PHE A 183 -7.91 -9.83 -12.87
C PHE A 183 -8.40 -11.08 -12.13
N SER A 184 -8.58 -12.21 -12.82
CA SER A 184 -9.01 -13.47 -12.20
C SER A 184 -7.91 -14.02 -11.31
N ALA A 185 -6.67 -14.04 -11.81
CA ALA A 185 -5.51 -14.42 -11.03
C ALA A 185 -5.33 -13.51 -9.81
N LEU A 186 -5.48 -12.18 -9.98
CA LEU A 186 -5.44 -11.23 -8.89
C LEU A 186 -6.45 -11.57 -7.79
N CYS A 187 -7.73 -11.83 -8.16
CA CYS A 187 -8.78 -12.15 -7.20
C CYS A 187 -8.48 -13.41 -6.39
N VAL A 188 -7.99 -14.47 -7.05
CA VAL A 188 -7.60 -15.72 -6.37
C VAL A 188 -6.47 -15.48 -5.37
N HIS A 189 -5.46 -14.72 -5.77
CA HIS A 189 -4.33 -14.41 -4.90
C HIS A 189 -4.71 -13.49 -3.72
N LEU A 190 -5.54 -12.47 -3.95
CA LEU A 190 -6.02 -11.60 -2.89
C LEU A 190 -6.82 -12.39 -1.85
N ASN A 191 -7.74 -13.26 -2.26
CA ASN A 191 -8.51 -14.10 -1.34
C ASN A 191 -7.64 -15.03 -0.50
N LYS A 192 -6.49 -15.46 -1.04
CA LYS A 192 -5.55 -16.33 -0.32
C LYS A 192 -4.70 -15.57 0.70
N HIS A 193 -4.28 -14.33 0.39
CA HIS A 193 -3.32 -13.59 1.20
C HIS A 193 -3.97 -12.53 2.10
N VAL A 194 -5.15 -12.02 1.73
CA VAL A 194 -5.86 -10.99 2.48
C VAL A 194 -7.03 -11.64 3.21
N SER A 195 -6.78 -12.15 4.41
CA SER A 195 -7.78 -12.85 5.22
C SER A 195 -8.68 -11.93 6.05
N LYS A 196 -8.20 -10.72 6.34
CA LYS A 196 -8.95 -9.71 7.12
C LYS A 196 -9.64 -8.72 6.18
N ARG A 197 -10.75 -8.14 6.65
CA ARG A 197 -11.42 -7.07 5.93
C ARG A 197 -10.45 -5.90 5.70
N SER A 198 -10.23 -5.56 4.44
CA SER A 198 -9.25 -4.57 4.02
C SER A 198 -9.85 -3.64 2.96
N LEU A 199 -9.32 -2.43 2.87
CA LEU A 199 -9.59 -1.53 1.76
C LEU A 199 -8.60 -1.85 0.64
N LEU A 200 -9.12 -2.23 -0.53
CA LEU A 200 -8.31 -2.43 -1.73
C LEU A 200 -8.47 -1.19 -2.62
N VAL A 201 -7.37 -0.54 -2.94
CA VAL A 201 -7.34 0.61 -3.86
C VAL A 201 -6.64 0.17 -5.13
N LEU A 202 -7.42 -0.03 -6.18
CA LEU A 202 -6.94 -0.53 -7.47
C LEU A 202 -6.55 0.64 -8.39
N TYR A 203 -5.30 0.64 -8.82
CA TYR A 203 -4.74 1.57 -9.80
C TYR A 203 -4.62 0.87 -11.15
N THR A 204 -5.54 1.12 -12.04
CA THR A 204 -5.57 0.50 -13.37
C THR A 204 -6.23 1.43 -14.39
N ASN A 205 -6.04 1.12 -15.66
CA ASN A 205 -6.78 1.73 -16.77
C ASN A 205 -7.57 0.63 -17.47
N PHE A 206 -8.90 0.70 -17.42
CA PHE A 206 -9.75 -0.32 -18.01
C PHE A 206 -9.79 -0.19 -19.53
N SER A 207 -9.32 -1.22 -20.23
CA SER A 207 -9.40 -1.33 -21.70
C SER A 207 -10.62 -2.11 -22.17
N SER A 208 -11.30 -2.86 -21.29
CA SER A 208 -12.45 -3.68 -21.63
C SER A 208 -13.51 -3.72 -20.54
N ILE A 209 -14.78 -3.93 -20.95
CA ILE A 209 -15.93 -4.05 -20.03
C ILE A 209 -15.79 -5.27 -19.11
N GLY A 210 -15.14 -6.35 -19.57
CA GLY A 210 -14.90 -7.57 -18.76
C GLY A 210 -14.11 -7.30 -17.49
N ALA A 211 -13.16 -6.36 -17.52
CA ALA A 211 -12.36 -5.98 -16.37
C ALA A 211 -13.20 -5.33 -15.23
N VAL A 212 -14.30 -4.65 -15.58
CA VAL A 212 -15.17 -3.97 -14.60
C VAL A 212 -15.96 -4.96 -13.75
N SER A 213 -16.30 -6.14 -14.27
CA SER A 213 -17.09 -7.12 -13.52
C SER A 213 -16.37 -7.70 -12.30
N TYR A 214 -15.03 -7.66 -12.27
CA TYR A 214 -14.22 -8.13 -11.14
C TYR A 214 -14.04 -7.09 -10.02
N THR A 215 -14.48 -5.84 -10.21
CA THR A 215 -14.38 -4.80 -9.17
C THR A 215 -15.37 -5.00 -8.02
N HIS A 216 -16.37 -5.88 -8.18
CA HIS A 216 -17.32 -6.25 -7.14
C HIS A 216 -16.86 -7.51 -6.39
N LEU A 217 -15.69 -7.42 -5.73
CA LEU A 217 -15.25 -8.42 -4.77
C LEU A 217 -16.11 -8.34 -3.51
N ARG A 218 -16.80 -9.44 -3.18
CA ARG A 218 -17.56 -9.60 -1.93
C ARG A 218 -16.66 -10.00 -0.78
#